data_272a92e93fb3986009d7e5d34929f04f
#
_entry.id   272a92e93fb3986009d7e5d34929f04f
#
_cell.length_a   1.000
_cell.length_b   1.000
_cell.length_c   1.000
_cell.angle_alpha   90.00
_cell.angle_beta   90.00
_cell.angle_gamma   90.00
#
_symmetry.space_group_name_H-M   'P 1'
#
loop_
_entity.id
_entity.type
_entity.pdbx_description
1 polymer ?
#
loop_
_entity_poly.entity_id
_entity_poly.type
_entity_poly.pdbx_seq_one_letter_code
_entity_poly.pdbx_strand_id
1 'polypeptide(L)'
;MAETSHNMDLRNIKAFAFDIDGVATDGGVFCNSDGDLLRTYDAKDGFAIRMAVMNGYHVAVVTGGSSESIRKRMATSGVKGEDVFLHSRRKIDDLNTFCAR
;
A
#
# COMPACT_ATOMS: atom_id res chain seq x y z
N MET A 1 3.94 14.34 25.48
CA MET A 1 3.45 13.52 25.00
C MET A 1 2.94 13.90 23.96
N ALA A 2 3.18 13.41 23.46
CA ALA A 2 2.53 13.63 22.43
C ALA A 2 1.14 13.48 22.69
N GLU A 3 0.60 14.39 23.08
CA GLU A 3 -0.73 14.29 23.28
C GLU A 3 -1.48 14.02 22.07
N THR A 4 -0.93 14.37 20.92
CA THR A 4 -1.70 14.30 19.70
C THR A 4 -2.10 12.89 19.33
N SER A 5 -1.19 11.93 19.42
CA SER A 5 -1.53 10.59 18.98
C SER A 5 -2.52 9.93 19.91
N HIS A 6 -2.46 10.21 21.20
CA HIS A 6 -3.38 9.52 22.04
C HIS A 6 -4.72 10.23 22.16
N ASN A 7 -4.89 11.35 21.49
CA ASN A 7 -6.23 11.91 21.34
C ASN A 7 -6.97 11.27 20.16
N MET A 8 -6.28 10.47 19.36
CA MET A 8 -6.91 9.82 18.24
C MET A 8 -7.67 8.59 18.71
N ASP A 9 -8.92 8.48 18.30
CA ASP A 9 -9.70 7.29 18.58
C ASP A 9 -9.48 6.28 17.46
N LEU A 10 -8.67 5.27 17.73
CA LEU A 10 -8.32 4.27 16.73
C LEU A 10 -9.50 3.44 16.25
N ARG A 11 -10.59 3.42 17.03
CA ARG A 11 -11.79 2.69 16.61
C ARG A 11 -12.48 3.35 15.42
N ASN A 12 -12.16 4.60 15.15
CA ASN A 12 -12.74 5.33 14.01
C ASN A 12 -11.92 5.19 12.74
N ILE A 13 -10.76 4.53 12.80
CA ILE A 13 -9.96 4.29 11.62
C ILE A 13 -10.59 3.16 10.82
N LYS A 14 -10.86 3.41 9.54
CA LYS A 14 -11.51 2.44 8.65
C LYS A 14 -10.62 2.02 7.49
N ALA A 15 -9.57 2.77 7.21
CA ALA A 15 -8.75 2.55 6.04
C ALA A 15 -7.30 2.92 6.28
N PHE A 16 -6.42 2.29 5.51
CA PHE A 16 -4.99 2.58 5.50
C PHE A 16 -4.54 2.77 4.06
N ALA A 17 -3.63 3.69 3.84
CA ALA A 17 -2.99 3.86 2.55
C ALA A 17 -1.49 3.98 2.78
N PHE A 18 -0.70 3.35 1.94
CA PHE A 18 0.75 3.38 2.10
C PHE A 18 1.47 3.33 0.77
N ASP A 19 2.73 3.77 0.78
CA ASP A 19 3.64 3.68 -0.35
C ASP A 19 4.30 2.29 -0.35
N ILE A 20 4.95 1.94 -1.44
CA ILE A 20 5.61 0.64 -1.57
C ILE A 20 7.09 0.73 -1.24
N ASP A 21 7.84 1.56 -1.97
CA ASP A 21 9.30 1.54 -1.86
C ASP A 21 9.78 2.13 -0.53
N GLY A 22 10.57 1.35 0.20
CA GLY A 22 11.06 1.75 1.51
C GLY A 22 10.04 1.60 2.63
N VAL A 23 8.81 1.23 2.33
CA VAL A 23 7.75 1.01 3.32
C VAL A 23 7.38 -0.46 3.35
N ALA A 24 6.83 -1.00 2.26
CA ALA A 24 6.51 -2.43 2.16
C ALA A 24 7.67 -3.25 1.62
N THR A 25 8.74 -2.61 1.19
CA THR A 25 9.97 -3.25 0.73
C THR A 25 11.14 -2.63 1.49
N ASP A 26 12.33 -3.20 1.31
CA ASP A 26 13.55 -2.65 1.90
C ASP A 26 14.13 -1.48 1.07
N GLY A 27 13.43 -1.07 0.02
CA GLY A 27 13.89 0.00 -0.86
C GLY A 27 14.73 -0.50 -2.03
N GLY A 28 15.14 -1.77 -2.03
CA GLY A 28 15.93 -2.34 -3.12
C GLY A 28 15.05 -2.65 -4.33
N VAL A 29 15.54 -2.33 -5.51
CA VAL A 29 14.83 -2.58 -6.75
C VAL A 29 15.80 -3.25 -7.72
N PHE A 30 15.37 -4.35 -8.34
CA PHE A 30 16.14 -5.07 -9.33
C PHE A 30 15.49 -4.91 -10.70
N CYS A 31 16.30 -4.83 -11.74
CA CYS A 31 15.79 -4.75 -13.10
C CYS A 31 16.06 -6.06 -13.80
N ASN A 32 15.03 -6.71 -14.37
CA ASN A 32 15.23 -7.94 -15.11
C ASN A 32 15.55 -7.65 -16.58
N SER A 33 15.75 -8.70 -17.37
CA SER A 33 16.16 -8.54 -18.78
C SER A 33 15.08 -7.91 -19.65
N ASP A 34 13.83 -7.93 -19.20
CA ASP A 34 12.71 -7.31 -19.92
C ASP A 34 12.50 -5.85 -19.51
N GLY A 35 13.34 -5.33 -18.61
CA GLY A 35 13.24 -3.95 -18.16
C GLY A 35 12.25 -3.74 -17.01
N ASP A 36 11.67 -4.82 -16.49
CA ASP A 36 10.75 -4.70 -15.35
C ASP A 36 11.53 -4.49 -14.07
N LEU A 37 10.97 -3.69 -13.19
CA LEU A 37 11.55 -3.46 -11.88
C LEU A 37 10.96 -4.45 -10.88
N LEU A 38 11.83 -5.20 -10.23
CA LEU A 38 11.46 -6.24 -9.28
C LEU A 38 11.79 -5.78 -7.87
N ARG A 39 10.92 -6.08 -6.93
CA ARG A 39 11.07 -5.66 -5.54
C ARG A 39 11.02 -6.85 -4.61
N THR A 40 11.70 -6.73 -3.47
CA THR A 40 11.64 -7.72 -2.41
C THR A 40 10.71 -7.20 -1.32
N TYR A 41 9.66 -7.95 -1.03
CA TYR A 41 8.66 -7.56 -0.03
C TYR A 41 8.91 -8.27 1.28
N ASP A 42 8.65 -7.58 2.38
CA ASP A 42 8.75 -8.16 3.71
C ASP A 42 7.51 -9.03 3.96
N ALA A 43 7.73 -10.27 4.35
CA ALA A 43 6.63 -11.21 4.62
C ALA A 43 5.76 -10.76 5.80
N LYS A 44 6.36 -10.09 6.78
CA LYS A 44 5.61 -9.60 7.94
C LYS A 44 4.64 -8.49 7.53
N ASP A 45 5.07 -7.61 6.62
CA ASP A 45 4.22 -6.54 6.14
C ASP A 45 3.07 -7.12 5.31
N GLY A 46 3.34 -8.14 4.49
CA GLY A 46 2.29 -8.81 3.74
C GLY A 46 1.25 -9.45 4.64
N PHE A 47 1.69 -10.06 5.72
CA PHE A 47 0.79 -10.65 6.71
C PHE A 47 -0.06 -9.58 7.40
N ALA A 48 0.57 -8.47 7.79
CA ALA A 48 -0.16 -7.38 8.45
C ALA A 48 -1.23 -6.78 7.53
N ILE A 49 -0.91 -6.60 6.25
CA ILE A 49 -1.88 -6.10 5.26
C ILE A 49 -3.05 -7.07 5.15
N ARG A 50 -2.75 -8.38 5.04
CA ARG A 50 -3.79 -9.39 4.93
C ARG A 50 -4.70 -9.38 6.15
N MET A 51 -4.12 -9.27 7.34
CA MET A 51 -4.91 -9.24 8.57
C MET A 51 -5.80 -8.00 8.62
N ALA A 52 -5.31 -6.86 8.17
CA ALA A 52 -6.11 -5.64 8.11
C ALA A 52 -7.31 -5.83 7.17
N VAL A 53 -7.07 -6.38 5.98
CA VAL A 53 -8.15 -6.63 5.02
C VAL A 53 -9.17 -7.61 5.58
N MET A 54 -8.71 -8.69 6.22
CA MET A 54 -9.60 -9.69 6.78
C MET A 54 -10.42 -9.16 7.94
N ASN A 55 -9.95 -8.12 8.62
CA ASN A 55 -10.67 -7.51 9.71
C ASN A 55 -11.53 -6.32 9.26
N GLY A 56 -11.76 -6.17 7.99
CA GLY A 56 -12.70 -5.20 7.45
C GLY A 56 -12.13 -3.82 7.15
N TYR A 57 -10.82 -3.64 7.26
CA TYR A 57 -10.23 -2.36 6.90
C TYR A 57 -10.05 -2.26 5.38
N HIS A 58 -10.22 -1.05 4.87
CA HIS A 58 -9.91 -0.78 3.47
C HIS A 58 -8.43 -0.44 3.38
N VAL A 59 -7.74 -1.02 2.41
CA VAL A 59 -6.30 -0.83 2.25
C VAL A 59 -6.01 -0.39 0.82
N ALA A 60 -5.25 0.68 0.68
CA ALA A 60 -4.83 1.19 -0.61
C ALA A 60 -3.32 1.29 -0.68
N VAL A 61 -2.80 1.17 -1.88
CA VAL A 61 -1.39 1.38 -2.19
C VAL A 61 -1.31 2.55 -3.16
N VAL A 62 -0.49 3.54 -2.84
CA VAL A 62 -0.30 4.71 -3.69
C VAL A 62 1.20 4.83 -3.95
N THR A 63 1.63 4.55 -5.16
CA THR A 63 3.05 4.47 -5.47
C THR A 63 3.39 5.12 -6.79
N GLY A 64 4.60 5.68 -6.88
CA GLY A 64 5.13 6.19 -8.14
C GLY A 64 5.60 5.06 -9.07
N GLY A 65 5.73 3.83 -8.57
CA GLY A 65 6.09 2.69 -9.40
C GLY A 65 5.00 2.34 -10.40
N SER A 66 5.38 1.83 -11.56
CA SER A 66 4.44 1.56 -12.63
C SER A 66 4.29 0.07 -12.96
N SER A 67 5.01 -0.80 -12.30
CA SER A 67 4.99 -2.22 -12.61
C SER A 67 3.70 -2.89 -12.12
N GLU A 68 3.04 -3.62 -12.99
CA GLU A 68 1.86 -4.39 -12.60
C GLU A 68 2.17 -5.49 -11.60
N SER A 69 3.44 -5.85 -11.43
CA SER A 69 3.82 -6.83 -10.42
C SER A 69 3.45 -6.35 -9.01
N ILE A 70 3.42 -5.04 -8.79
CA ILE A 70 2.99 -4.47 -7.51
C ILE A 70 1.53 -4.85 -7.24
N ARG A 71 0.65 -4.67 -8.25
CA ARG A 71 -0.75 -5.01 -8.09
C ARG A 71 -0.95 -6.49 -7.83
N LYS A 72 -0.21 -7.31 -8.56
CA LYS A 72 -0.28 -8.77 -8.38
C LYS A 72 0.18 -9.18 -6.98
N ARG A 73 1.27 -8.58 -6.50
CA ARG A 73 1.78 -8.91 -5.16
C ARG A 73 0.80 -8.47 -4.08
N MET A 74 0.22 -7.29 -4.22
CA MET A 74 -0.73 -6.79 -3.24
C MET A 74 -2.02 -7.62 -3.24
N ALA A 75 -2.42 -8.16 -4.38
CA ALA A 75 -3.58 -9.03 -4.46
C ALA A 75 -3.43 -10.28 -3.59
N THR A 76 -2.21 -10.79 -3.43
CA THR A 76 -1.97 -11.96 -2.57
C THR A 76 -2.23 -11.63 -1.09
N SER A 77 -2.17 -10.36 -0.72
CA SER A 77 -2.50 -9.93 0.63
C SER A 77 -3.94 -9.43 0.74
N GLY A 78 -4.72 -9.52 -0.32
CA GLY A 78 -6.14 -9.18 -0.30
C GLY A 78 -6.47 -7.75 -0.70
N VAL A 79 -5.49 -6.96 -1.16
CA VAL A 79 -5.75 -5.59 -1.60
C VAL A 79 -6.42 -5.64 -2.97
N LYS A 80 -7.55 -4.93 -3.12
CA LYS A 80 -8.27 -4.91 -4.38
C LYS A 80 -7.44 -4.19 -5.44
N GLY A 81 -7.47 -4.70 -6.67
CA GLY A 81 -6.70 -4.11 -7.77
C GLY A 81 -7.02 -2.63 -8.00
N GLU A 82 -8.28 -2.25 -7.83
CA GLU A 82 -8.71 -0.85 -7.99
C GLU A 82 -8.15 0.07 -6.90
N ASP A 83 -7.69 -0.48 -5.79
CA ASP A 83 -7.10 0.27 -4.69
C ASP A 83 -5.57 0.29 -4.75
N VAL A 84 -4.97 -0.21 -5.82
CA VAL A 84 -3.54 -0.11 -6.07
C VAL A 84 -3.34 0.95 -7.14
N PHE A 85 -2.86 2.11 -6.73
CA PHE A 85 -2.67 3.26 -7.63
C PHE A 85 -1.21 3.29 -8.05
N LEU A 86 -0.95 2.79 -9.26
CA LEU A 86 0.39 2.77 -9.84
C LEU A 86 0.66 4.08 -10.57
N HIS A 87 1.94 4.40 -10.73
CA HIS A 87 2.37 5.58 -11.49
C HIS A 87 1.75 6.86 -10.94
N SER A 88 1.58 6.91 -9.64
CA SER A 88 0.92 8.05 -9.00
C SER A 88 1.85 9.25 -8.98
N ARG A 89 1.49 10.30 -9.71
CA ARG A 89 2.27 11.54 -9.79
C ARG A 89 1.82 12.55 -8.76
N ARG A 90 0.55 12.49 -8.40
CA ARG A 90 -0.01 13.32 -7.32
C ARG A 90 -0.75 12.39 -6.38
N LYS A 91 -0.07 11.97 -5.34
CA LYS A 91 -0.62 10.98 -4.41
C LYS A 91 -1.89 11.46 -3.73
N ILE A 92 -2.01 12.77 -3.52
CA ILE A 92 -3.20 13.31 -2.87
C ILE A 92 -4.46 13.07 -3.70
N ASP A 93 -4.35 13.13 -5.03
CA ASP A 93 -5.49 12.91 -5.91
C ASP A 93 -5.95 11.46 -5.84
N ASP A 94 -5.00 10.51 -5.86
CA ASP A 94 -5.33 9.10 -5.77
C ASP A 94 -5.88 8.75 -4.38
N LEU A 95 -5.32 9.35 -3.34
CA LEU A 95 -5.81 9.16 -1.99
C LEU A 95 -7.26 9.65 -1.85
N ASN A 96 -7.57 10.80 -2.44
CA ASN A 96 -8.93 11.32 -2.42
C ASN A 96 -9.89 10.41 -3.19
N THR A 97 -9.43 9.84 -4.30
CA THR A 97 -10.24 8.87 -5.06
C THR A 97 -10.56 7.65 -4.21
N PHE A 98 -9.57 7.13 -3.50
CA PHE A 98 -9.76 6.00 -2.61
C PHE A 98 -10.74 6.34 -1.48
N CYS A 99 -10.58 7.48 -0.84
CA CYS A 99 -11.44 7.87 0.28
C CYS A 99 -12.88 8.13 -0.12
N ALA A 100 -13.12 8.40 -1.40
CA ALA A 100 -14.47 8.66 -1.91
C ALA A 100 -15.29 7.39 -2.16
N ARG A 101 -14.69 6.22 -2.04
CA ARG A 101 -15.38 4.94 -2.29
C ARG A 101 -16.17 4.46 -1.10
#